data_a3d43d0fe2adc31e85b690f105244706
#
_entry.id   a3d43d0fe2adc31e85b690f105244706
#
_cell.length_a   1.000
_cell.length_b   1.000
_cell.length_c   1.000
_cell.angle_alpha   90.00
_cell.angle_beta   90.00
_cell.angle_gamma   90.00
#
_symmetry.space_group_name_H-M   'P 1'
#
loop_
_entity.id
_entity.type
_entity.pdbx_description
1 polymer ?
#
loop_
_entity_poly.entity_id
_entity_poly.type
_entity_poly.pdbx_seq_one_letter_code
_entity_poly.pdbx_strand_id
1 'polypeptide(L)'
;MDINSITEIKADGIRYMVRTETSPTLGLATDGQINYDQQQITIKNTKPAVWLQILWHELLHHISSYRVGNSLTEDTIDTIATGINAILLDNPDLTMEIWQVATSGNFTIEDDADADETD
;
A
#
# COMPACT_ATOMS: atom_id res chain seq x y z
N MET A 1 -13.37 1.88 9.49
CA MET A 1 -13.03 1.48 8.12
C MET A 1 -13.09 -0.02 7.99
N ASP A 2 -13.77 -0.47 6.97
CA ASP A 2 -13.86 -1.89 6.70
C ASP A 2 -12.82 -2.27 5.64
N ILE A 3 -11.87 -3.12 6.01
CA ILE A 3 -10.83 -3.53 5.07
C ILE A 3 -11.40 -4.30 3.88
N ASN A 4 -12.56 -4.92 4.04
CA ASN A 4 -13.20 -5.64 2.95
C ASN A 4 -13.70 -4.70 1.85
N SER A 5 -13.77 -3.40 2.11
CA SER A 5 -14.15 -2.42 1.10
C SER A 5 -12.98 -2.06 0.18
N ILE A 6 -11.76 -2.45 0.55
CA ILE A 6 -10.58 -2.19 -0.28
C ILE A 6 -10.44 -3.36 -1.25
N THR A 7 -10.93 -3.15 -2.47
CA THR A 7 -10.95 -4.19 -3.50
C THR A 7 -10.09 -3.85 -4.71
N GLU A 8 -9.54 -2.64 -4.73
CA GLU A 8 -8.74 -2.19 -5.86
C GLU A 8 -7.76 -1.13 -5.40
N ILE A 9 -6.54 -1.20 -5.90
CA ILE A 9 -5.52 -0.18 -5.65
C ILE A 9 -4.81 0.11 -6.96
N LYS A 10 -4.57 1.39 -7.20
CA LYS A 10 -3.84 1.84 -8.38
C LYS A 10 -2.46 2.34 -7.95
N ALA A 11 -1.43 1.82 -8.56
CA ALA A 11 -0.06 2.18 -8.25
C ALA A 11 0.73 2.38 -9.56
N ASP A 12 1.30 3.56 -9.75
CA ASP A 12 2.03 3.90 -10.98
C ASP A 12 1.20 3.63 -12.23
N GLY A 13 -0.10 3.90 -12.16
CA GLY A 13 -1.01 3.67 -13.29
C GLY A 13 -1.48 2.24 -13.44
N ILE A 14 -0.95 1.32 -12.66
CA ILE A 14 -1.32 -0.08 -12.74
C ILE A 14 -2.42 -0.35 -11.71
N ARG A 15 -3.48 -0.98 -12.16
CA ARG A 15 -4.63 -1.30 -11.32
C ARG A 15 -4.52 -2.72 -10.81
N TYR A 16 -4.44 -2.86 -9.49
CA TYR A 16 -4.42 -4.18 -8.85
C TYR A 16 -5.77 -4.46 -8.22
N MET A 17 -6.31 -5.65 -8.48
CA MET A 17 -7.45 -6.15 -7.73
C MET A 17 -6.96 -6.69 -6.41
N VAL A 18 -7.62 -6.33 -5.32
CA VAL A 18 -7.23 -6.75 -3.97
C VAL A 18 -8.24 -7.77 -3.46
N ARG A 19 -7.74 -8.95 -3.09
CA ARG A 19 -8.55 -10.02 -2.52
C ARG A 19 -8.12 -10.31 -1.11
N THR A 20 -9.11 -10.53 -0.25
CA THR A 20 -8.86 -11.04 1.10
C THR A 20 -9.21 -12.52 1.09
N GLU A 21 -8.23 -13.36 1.41
CA GLU A 21 -8.39 -14.80 1.34
C GLU A 21 -8.67 -15.38 2.72
N THR A 22 -9.78 -16.08 2.86
CA THR A 22 -10.17 -16.64 4.15
C THR A 22 -9.68 -18.06 4.36
N SER A 23 -9.31 -18.74 3.29
CA SER A 23 -8.81 -20.11 3.41
C SER A 23 -7.30 -20.12 3.20
N PRO A 24 -6.62 -21.15 3.67
CA PRO A 24 -5.16 -21.23 3.50
C PRO A 24 -4.74 -21.58 2.07
N THR A 25 -5.53 -21.21 1.08
CA THR A 25 -5.19 -21.49 -0.31
C THR A 25 -4.00 -20.68 -0.80
N LEU A 26 -3.61 -19.65 -0.08
CA LEU A 26 -2.35 -18.97 -0.36
C LEU A 26 -1.19 -19.93 -0.24
N GLY A 27 -1.48 -21.07 0.25
CA GLY A 27 -0.55 -22.12 0.41
C GLY A 27 0.63 -21.64 1.07
N LEU A 28 0.83 -21.91 2.11
CA LEU A 28 1.99 -21.74 2.54
C LEU A 28 2.24 -20.86 3.54
N ALA A 29 3.21 -20.42 3.63
CA ALA A 29 3.79 -19.61 4.64
C ALA A 29 3.68 -18.12 4.35
N THR A 30 3.03 -17.73 3.30
CA THR A 30 2.92 -16.33 2.95
C THR A 30 1.61 -15.75 3.47
N ASP A 31 1.70 -14.55 4.05
CA ASP A 31 0.53 -13.83 4.51
C ASP A 31 -0.12 -13.03 3.40
N GLY A 32 0.64 -12.75 2.34
CA GLY A 32 0.13 -12.04 1.17
C GLY A 32 1.02 -12.28 -0.03
N GLN A 33 0.52 -11.90 -1.19
CA GLN A 33 1.32 -11.96 -2.41
C GLN A 33 0.82 -10.97 -3.44
N ILE A 34 1.73 -10.54 -4.30
CA ILE A 34 1.40 -9.71 -5.44
C ILE A 34 1.72 -10.51 -6.70
N ASN A 35 0.75 -10.57 -7.61
CA ASN A 35 0.92 -11.23 -8.90
C ASN A 35 0.89 -10.16 -9.97
N TYR A 36 2.03 -9.87 -10.57
CA TYR A 36 2.15 -8.81 -11.55
C TYR A 36 1.42 -9.14 -12.85
N ASP A 37 1.48 -10.40 -13.27
CA ASP A 37 0.85 -10.80 -14.52
C ASP A 37 -0.66 -10.70 -14.47
N GLN A 38 -1.25 -11.05 -13.35
CA GLN A 38 -2.69 -11.00 -13.16
C GLN A 38 -3.15 -9.67 -12.56
N GLN A 39 -2.21 -8.81 -12.19
CA GLN A 39 -2.49 -7.54 -11.53
C GLN A 39 -3.39 -7.75 -10.30
N GLN A 40 -2.92 -8.61 -9.42
CA GLN A 40 -3.70 -8.99 -8.25
C GLN A 40 -2.84 -9.00 -7.00
N ILE A 41 -3.41 -8.47 -5.91
CA ILE A 41 -2.83 -8.55 -4.58
C ILE A 41 -3.77 -9.40 -3.74
N THR A 42 -3.25 -10.43 -3.11
CA THR A 42 -4.03 -11.31 -2.25
C THR A 42 -3.49 -11.21 -0.83
N ILE A 43 -4.36 -11.00 0.13
CA ILE A 43 -3.98 -10.82 1.52
C ILE A 43 -4.77 -11.79 2.38
N LYS A 44 -4.09 -12.43 3.32
CA LYS A 44 -4.71 -13.32 4.27
C LYS A 44 -5.70 -12.56 5.15
N ASN A 45 -6.86 -13.17 5.40
CA ASN A 45 -7.84 -12.58 6.30
C ASN A 45 -7.28 -12.59 7.73
N THR A 46 -7.15 -11.41 8.32
CA THR A 46 -6.56 -11.24 9.64
C THR A 46 -7.07 -9.92 10.23
N LYS A 47 -6.54 -9.55 11.39
CA LYS A 47 -6.93 -8.29 12.03
C LYS A 47 -6.63 -7.11 11.13
N PRO A 48 -7.47 -6.06 11.13
CA PRO A 48 -7.28 -4.92 10.21
C PRO A 48 -5.89 -4.31 10.23
N ALA A 49 -5.29 -4.12 11.39
CA ALA A 49 -3.96 -3.52 11.47
C ALA A 49 -2.89 -4.41 10.82
N VAL A 50 -3.01 -5.73 10.99
CA VAL A 50 -2.08 -6.68 10.37
C VAL A 50 -2.33 -6.76 8.87
N TRP A 51 -3.59 -6.74 8.46
CA TRP A 51 -3.96 -6.74 7.05
C TRP A 51 -3.36 -5.54 6.33
N LEU A 52 -3.43 -4.35 6.95
CA LEU A 52 -2.84 -3.14 6.36
C LEU A 52 -1.33 -3.26 6.24
N GLN A 53 -0.66 -3.86 7.23
CA GLN A 53 0.78 -4.05 7.16
C GLN A 53 1.16 -4.97 6.01
N ILE A 54 0.40 -6.03 5.80
CA ILE A 54 0.62 -6.95 4.69
C ILE A 54 0.40 -6.22 3.36
N LEU A 55 -0.64 -5.39 3.29
CA LEU A 55 -0.88 -4.59 2.09
C LEU A 55 0.31 -3.69 1.77
N TRP A 56 0.86 -2.98 2.78
CA TRP A 56 2.05 -2.15 2.57
C TRP A 56 3.23 -2.96 2.09
N HIS A 57 3.40 -4.17 2.64
CA HIS A 57 4.47 -5.06 2.23
C HIS A 57 4.37 -5.38 0.72
N GLU A 58 3.18 -5.74 0.26
CA GLU A 58 3.00 -6.05 -1.17
C GLU A 58 3.13 -4.82 -2.05
N LEU A 59 2.65 -3.67 -1.60
CA LEU A 59 2.82 -2.41 -2.36
C LEU A 59 4.28 -2.01 -2.44
N LEU A 60 5.08 -2.30 -1.42
CA LEU A 60 6.52 -2.03 -1.49
C LEU A 60 7.22 -2.95 -2.46
N HIS A 61 6.74 -4.19 -2.64
CA HIS A 61 7.24 -5.04 -3.73
C HIS A 61 6.97 -4.38 -5.08
N HIS A 62 5.81 -3.78 -5.27
CA HIS A 62 5.52 -3.04 -6.49
C HIS A 62 6.51 -1.89 -6.68
N ILE A 63 6.74 -1.10 -5.63
CA ILE A 63 7.67 0.03 -5.70
C ILE A 63 9.08 -0.46 -6.02
N SER A 64 9.52 -1.55 -5.37
CA SER A 64 10.83 -2.13 -5.63
C SER A 64 10.97 -2.51 -7.11
N SER A 65 9.95 -3.17 -7.64
CA SER A 65 9.98 -3.67 -9.01
C SER A 65 9.95 -2.57 -10.05
N TYR A 66 9.14 -1.54 -9.82
CA TYR A 66 8.86 -0.51 -10.83
C TYR A 66 9.71 0.75 -10.71
N ARG A 67 10.24 1.04 -9.53
CA ARG A 67 10.92 2.32 -9.31
C ARG A 67 12.40 2.21 -9.00
N VAL A 68 12.83 1.09 -8.40
CA VAL A 68 14.23 0.96 -7.97
C VAL A 68 14.86 -0.33 -8.49
N GLY A 69 14.41 -0.81 -9.64
CA GLY A 69 15.05 -1.94 -10.32
C GLY A 69 15.03 -3.23 -9.53
N ASN A 70 14.00 -3.45 -8.72
CA ASN A 70 13.85 -4.65 -7.92
C ASN A 70 15.00 -4.82 -6.92
N SER A 71 15.49 -3.72 -6.38
CA SER A 71 16.69 -3.72 -5.53
C SER A 71 16.40 -3.82 -4.03
N LEU A 72 15.14 -3.71 -3.60
CA LEU A 72 14.83 -3.81 -2.19
C LEU A 72 14.78 -5.28 -1.77
N THR A 73 15.46 -5.60 -0.67
CA THR A 73 15.42 -6.96 -0.12
C THR A 73 14.13 -7.18 0.64
N GLU A 74 13.80 -8.44 0.88
CA GLU A 74 12.62 -8.81 1.65
C GLU A 74 12.65 -8.19 3.05
N ASP A 75 13.80 -8.21 3.71
CA ASP A 75 13.96 -7.62 5.03
C ASP A 75 13.73 -6.10 5.02
N THR A 76 14.24 -5.43 4.00
CA THR A 76 14.04 -3.99 3.86
C THR A 76 12.58 -3.67 3.63
N ILE A 77 11.92 -4.42 2.76
CA ILE A 77 10.51 -4.25 2.47
C ILE A 77 9.69 -4.42 3.76
N ASP A 78 9.96 -5.48 4.50
CA ASP A 78 9.23 -5.76 5.73
C ASP A 78 9.42 -4.65 6.77
N THR A 79 10.65 -4.19 6.93
CA THR A 79 10.97 -3.12 7.87
C THR A 79 10.24 -1.82 7.50
N ILE A 80 10.23 -1.46 6.23
CA ILE A 80 9.57 -0.23 5.78
C ILE A 80 8.05 -0.37 5.92
N ALA A 81 7.49 -1.51 5.55
CA ALA A 81 6.05 -1.74 5.68
C ALA A 81 5.60 -1.61 7.13
N THR A 82 6.34 -2.22 8.04
CA THR A 82 6.06 -2.14 9.47
C THR A 82 6.12 -0.69 9.96
N GLY A 83 7.14 0.05 9.52
CA GLY A 83 7.30 1.45 9.90
C GLY A 83 6.20 2.35 9.39
N ILE A 84 5.83 2.22 8.13
CA ILE A 84 4.72 2.99 7.55
C ILE A 84 3.43 2.72 8.31
N ASN A 85 3.13 1.45 8.53
CA ASN A 85 1.91 1.06 9.21
C ASN A 85 1.86 1.63 10.62
N ALA A 86 2.97 1.57 11.35
CA ALA A 86 3.05 2.13 12.70
C ALA A 86 2.80 3.63 12.70
N ILE A 87 3.40 4.35 11.76
CA ILE A 87 3.22 5.81 11.68
C ILE A 87 1.76 6.16 11.42
N LEU A 88 1.11 5.46 10.49
CA LEU A 88 -0.28 5.76 10.16
C LEU A 88 -1.22 5.41 11.31
N LEU A 89 -0.99 4.30 11.99
CA LEU A 89 -1.83 3.90 13.12
C LEU A 89 -1.66 4.83 14.32
N ASP A 90 -0.46 5.37 14.49
CA ASP A 90 -0.20 6.31 15.59
C ASP A 90 -0.73 7.72 15.29
N ASN A 91 -1.05 8.00 14.04
CA ASN A 91 -1.41 9.35 13.61
C ASN A 91 -2.68 9.34 12.77
N PRO A 92 -3.84 9.07 13.37
CA PRO A 92 -5.10 9.01 12.62
C PRO A 92 -5.42 10.34 11.92
N ASP A 93 -5.02 11.48 12.47
CA ASP A 93 -5.25 12.76 11.83
C ASP A 93 -4.49 12.91 10.53
N LEU A 94 -3.26 12.36 10.48
CA LEU A 94 -2.49 12.35 9.24
C LEU A 94 -3.20 11.56 8.15
N THR A 95 -3.76 10.43 8.53
CA THR A 95 -4.50 9.59 7.58
C THR A 95 -5.70 10.34 7.01
N MET A 96 -6.43 11.09 7.84
CA MET A 96 -7.54 11.91 7.39
C MET A 96 -7.10 13.02 6.45
N GLU A 97 -5.99 13.66 6.75
CA GLU A 97 -5.45 14.72 5.89
C GLU A 97 -5.04 14.17 4.52
N ILE A 98 -4.42 13.00 4.49
CA ILE A 98 -4.07 12.34 3.24
C ILE A 98 -5.34 12.10 2.42
N TRP A 99 -6.39 11.61 3.06
CA TRP A 99 -7.66 11.36 2.38
C TRP A 99 -8.26 12.64 1.80
N GLN A 100 -8.22 13.74 2.56
CA GLN A 100 -8.74 15.01 2.11
C GLN A 100 -7.95 15.55 0.91
N VAL A 101 -6.64 15.46 0.95
CA VAL A 101 -5.81 15.88 -0.18
C VAL A 101 -6.14 15.05 -1.42
N ALA A 102 -6.22 13.74 -1.26
CA ALA A 102 -6.48 12.84 -2.39
C ALA A 102 -7.85 13.09 -3.01
N THR A 103 -8.86 13.41 -2.19
CA THR A 103 -10.23 13.61 -2.69
C THR A 103 -10.47 15.02 -3.19
N SER A 104 -9.65 15.99 -2.78
CA SER A 104 -9.82 17.38 -3.22
C SER A 104 -9.28 17.64 -4.62
N GLY A 105 -8.43 16.75 -5.13
CA GLY A 105 -7.80 16.95 -6.43
C GLY A 105 -6.65 17.95 -6.43
N ASN A 106 -6.21 18.40 -5.25
CA ASN A 106 -5.18 19.43 -5.13
C ASN A 106 -3.80 18.82 -4.84
N PHE A 107 -3.50 17.70 -5.44
CA PHE A 107 -2.22 17.03 -5.21
C PHE A 107 -1.39 16.91 -6.49
N THR A 108 -1.66 17.78 -7.47
CA THR A 108 -0.92 17.74 -8.74
C THR A 108 0.42 18.42 -8.58
N ILE A 109 1.38 17.98 -9.37
CA ILE A 109 2.74 18.52 -9.32
C ILE A 109 2.77 20.00 -9.71
N GLU A 110 1.91 20.44 -10.59
CA GLU A 110 1.83 21.85 -10.99
C GLU A 110 1.51 22.75 -9.81
N ASP A 111 0.66 22.29 -8.89
CA ASP A 111 0.33 23.05 -7.71
C ASP A 111 1.51 23.11 -6.74
N ASP A 112 2.30 22.04 -6.69
CA ASP A 112 3.47 21.97 -5.82
C ASP A 112 4.55 22.96 -6.22
N ALA A 113 4.65 23.30 -7.50
CA ALA A 113 5.65 24.24 -7.96
C ALA A 113 5.49 25.60 -7.29
N ASP A 114 4.25 26.01 -7.00
CA ASP A 114 4.00 27.26 -6.29
C ASP A 114 4.28 27.13 -4.80
N ALA A 115 4.02 25.97 -4.25
CA ALA A 115 4.22 25.73 -2.82
C ALA A 115 5.70 25.73 -2.46
N ASP A 116 6.56 25.28 -3.34
CA ASP A 116 7.99 25.20 -3.09
C ASP A 116 8.61 26.56 -2.80
N GLU A 117 8.01 27.61 -3.30
CA GLU A 117 8.53 28.93 -3.11
C GLU A 117 8.36 29.43 -1.68
N THR A 118 7.55 28.80 -0.91
CA THR A 118 7.25 29.25 0.45
C THR A 118 8.19 28.66 1.49
N ASP A 119 9.01 27.74 1.10
CA ASP A 119 9.99 27.16 2.04
C ASP A 119 11.19 28.09 2.29
#